data_dab6fa5d2f1c52269ab5744c08113136
#
_entry.id   dab6fa5d2f1c52269ab5744c08113136
#
_cell.length_a   1.000
_cell.length_b   1.000
_cell.length_c   1.000
_cell.angle_alpha   90.00
_cell.angle_beta   90.00
_cell.angle_gamma   90.00
#
_symmetry.space_group_name_H-M   'P 1'
#
loop_
_entity.id
_entity.type
_entity.pdbx_description
1 polymer ?
#
loop_
_entity_poly.entity_id
_entity_poly.type
_entity_poly.pdbx_seq_one_letter_code
_entity_poly.pdbx_strand_id
1 'polypeptide(L)'
;VLSTAMEPSDGTREIAEILNIGTTEDGFIKESHPKIKPVATDVQGIFVCGTAQDPKDITESIMQATASASKVSEYNYGGVEIEPFIAEIDKEKCVLCGDCISRCKYKSMSIQNDEVYIDPMACTGCGKCLVGCHQKAIHVNGNIDEKITATIKGVLNNKKEGERMILVFLDNIGYTAADNIGVNRLSYPESIHIIKVISVNRVRPNHIKYALDNGADGVFIGEFPGDLMYDEVERKVTRIKETLEELNENPEQIMFSKVYIPYFTGLARKLTDFDKKIEELNL
;
A
#
# COMPACT_ATOMS: atom_id res chain seq x y z
N VAL A 1 13.39 39.05 -9.68
CA VAL A 1 13.62 38.16 -8.52
C VAL A 1 13.41 36.74 -9.01
N LEU A 2 14.43 35.91 -8.92
CA LEU A 2 14.32 34.48 -9.25
C LEU A 2 13.88 33.73 -7.97
N SER A 3 12.82 32.99 -8.04
CA SER A 3 12.39 32.05 -7.00
C SER A 3 12.95 30.70 -7.36
N THR A 4 14.05 30.29 -6.71
CA THR A 4 14.67 28.97 -6.92
C THR A 4 14.09 27.98 -5.95
N ALA A 5 13.76 26.77 -6.43
CA ALA A 5 13.34 25.64 -5.60
C ALA A 5 14.54 24.96 -4.94
N MET A 6 14.29 24.18 -3.87
CA MET A 6 15.26 23.23 -3.36
C MET A 6 15.10 21.91 -4.13
N GLU A 7 16.21 21.32 -4.49
CA GLU A 7 16.28 19.99 -5.10
C GLU A 7 17.02 19.03 -4.16
N PRO A 8 16.73 17.73 -4.17
CA PRO A 8 17.50 16.77 -3.41
C PRO A 8 18.94 16.71 -3.92
N SER A 9 19.89 16.45 -3.03
CA SER A 9 21.30 16.29 -3.43
C SER A 9 21.49 15.06 -4.31
N ASP A 10 22.50 15.07 -5.18
CA ASP A 10 22.78 13.99 -6.13
C ASP A 10 22.91 12.61 -5.46
N GLY A 11 23.45 12.54 -4.23
CA GLY A 11 23.60 11.30 -3.49
C GLY A 11 22.31 10.77 -2.83
N THR A 12 21.22 11.54 -2.81
CA THR A 12 19.99 11.15 -2.11
C THR A 12 19.37 9.90 -2.73
N ARG A 13 19.31 9.82 -4.05
CA ARG A 13 18.79 8.64 -4.76
C ARG A 13 19.68 7.41 -4.55
N GLU A 14 20.99 7.58 -4.63
CA GLU A 14 21.95 6.49 -4.41
C GLU A 14 21.82 5.90 -3.00
N ILE A 15 21.71 6.75 -1.97
CA ILE A 15 21.46 6.30 -0.59
C ILE A 15 20.11 5.59 -0.49
N ALA A 16 19.07 6.12 -1.09
CA ALA A 16 17.74 5.50 -1.07
C ALA A 16 17.77 4.11 -1.72
N GLU A 17 18.48 3.94 -2.82
CA GLU A 17 18.66 2.64 -3.48
C GLU A 17 19.47 1.66 -2.61
N ILE A 18 20.56 2.11 -1.98
CA ILE A 18 21.38 1.28 -1.09
C ILE A 18 20.56 0.81 0.11
N LEU A 19 19.80 1.73 0.74
CA LEU A 19 18.97 1.44 1.92
C LEU A 19 17.62 0.81 1.56
N ASN A 20 17.29 0.73 0.26
CA ASN A 20 16.03 0.23 -0.25
C ASN A 20 14.80 0.94 0.34
N ILE A 21 14.87 2.26 0.46
CA ILE A 21 13.79 3.14 0.93
C ILE A 21 13.18 3.92 -0.24
N GLY A 22 11.90 4.26 -0.10
CA GLY A 22 11.17 5.00 -1.13
C GLY A 22 11.61 6.45 -1.27
N THR A 23 11.46 7.00 -2.49
CA THR A 23 11.60 8.42 -2.77
C THR A 23 10.30 9.02 -3.29
N THR A 24 10.16 10.33 -3.17
CA THR A 24 9.09 11.10 -3.83
C THR A 24 9.35 11.20 -5.33
N GLU A 25 8.37 11.69 -6.10
CA GLU A 25 8.56 11.96 -7.55
C GLU A 25 9.70 12.95 -7.80
N ASP A 26 9.88 13.93 -6.89
CA ASP A 26 10.94 14.94 -6.94
C ASP A 26 12.32 14.40 -6.50
N GLY A 27 12.37 13.17 -5.96
CA GLY A 27 13.61 12.48 -5.57
C GLY A 27 14.03 12.67 -4.11
N PHE A 28 13.22 13.28 -3.25
CA PHE A 28 13.45 13.34 -1.81
C PHE A 28 13.14 11.98 -1.16
N ILE A 29 13.75 11.67 -0.02
CA ILE A 29 13.45 10.46 0.75
C ILE A 29 12.05 10.58 1.36
N LYS A 30 11.21 9.57 1.10
CA LYS A 30 9.83 9.56 1.56
C LYS A 30 9.71 9.07 2.99
N GLU A 31 8.94 9.76 3.79
CA GLU A 31 8.48 9.25 5.09
C GLU A 31 7.38 8.20 4.94
N SER A 32 7.31 7.29 5.90
CA SER A 32 6.27 6.23 5.93
C SER A 32 4.85 6.81 6.07
N HIS A 33 4.71 7.91 6.80
CA HIS A 33 3.42 8.57 6.97
C HIS A 33 3.59 10.02 7.47
N PRO A 34 3.08 11.03 6.75
CA PRO A 34 3.36 12.44 7.03
C PRO A 34 2.86 12.94 8.39
N LYS A 35 1.82 12.33 8.96
CA LYS A 35 1.23 12.77 10.24
C LYS A 35 1.59 11.85 11.42
N ILE A 36 1.62 10.54 11.21
CA ILE A 36 1.78 9.56 12.30
C ILE A 36 3.24 9.11 12.43
N LYS A 37 3.96 9.02 11.31
CA LYS A 37 5.36 8.60 11.23
C LYS A 37 6.19 9.57 10.38
N PRO A 38 6.23 10.86 10.73
CA PRO A 38 6.77 11.91 9.84
C PRO A 38 8.29 11.88 9.67
N VAL A 39 8.99 11.13 10.50
CA VAL A 39 10.47 10.98 10.46
C VAL A 39 10.91 9.54 10.24
N ALA A 40 10.00 8.58 10.14
CA ALA A 40 10.31 7.18 9.86
C ALA A 40 10.18 6.91 8.36
N THR A 41 11.01 6.04 7.82
CA THR A 41 10.85 5.49 6.46
C THR A 41 10.00 4.22 6.49
N ASP A 42 9.72 3.64 5.32
CA ASP A 42 9.01 2.35 5.22
C ASP A 42 9.87 1.17 5.73
N VAL A 43 11.18 1.35 5.84
CA VAL A 43 12.09 0.37 6.45
C VAL A 43 12.31 0.73 7.90
N GLN A 44 11.96 -0.17 8.81
CA GLN A 44 12.12 0.06 10.24
C GLN A 44 13.60 0.26 10.63
N GLY A 45 13.84 1.18 11.55
CA GLY A 45 15.19 1.54 12.00
C GLY A 45 15.89 2.58 11.12
N ILE A 46 15.29 2.96 10.00
CA ILE A 46 15.79 4.04 9.14
C ILE A 46 14.88 5.26 9.28
N PHE A 47 15.49 6.37 9.62
CA PHE A 47 14.79 7.64 9.84
C PHE A 47 15.29 8.69 8.85
N VAL A 48 14.41 9.63 8.53
CA VAL A 48 14.70 10.76 7.64
C VAL A 48 14.34 12.07 8.34
N CYS A 49 15.12 13.10 8.13
CA CYS A 49 14.84 14.44 8.67
C CYS A 49 15.44 15.53 7.80
N GLY A 50 14.94 16.75 7.97
CA GLY A 50 15.43 17.94 7.30
C GLY A 50 15.23 17.91 5.78
N THR A 51 16.12 18.55 5.05
CA THR A 51 16.02 18.72 3.59
C THR A 51 16.26 17.42 2.80
N ALA A 52 16.59 16.33 3.45
CA ALA A 52 16.60 15.01 2.80
C ALA A 52 15.17 14.49 2.53
N GLN A 53 14.18 14.94 3.29
CA GLN A 53 12.77 14.54 3.15
C GLN A 53 12.00 15.43 2.18
N ASP A 54 12.11 16.73 2.33
CA ASP A 54 11.50 17.74 1.47
C ASP A 54 12.14 19.14 1.71
N PRO A 55 11.80 20.17 0.94
CA PRO A 55 12.23 21.54 1.23
C PRO A 55 11.77 21.99 2.63
N LYS A 56 12.73 22.33 3.49
CA LYS A 56 12.50 22.75 4.89
C LYS A 56 13.39 23.88 5.30
N ASP A 57 12.92 24.69 6.24
CA ASP A 57 13.74 25.68 6.92
C ASP A 57 14.61 25.07 8.03
N ILE A 58 15.44 25.91 8.65
CA ILE A 58 16.35 25.48 9.71
C ILE A 58 15.58 25.01 10.95
N THR A 59 14.49 25.68 11.29
CA THR A 59 13.68 25.37 12.48
C THR A 59 12.99 24.02 12.31
N GLU A 60 12.37 23.80 11.16
CA GLU A 60 11.73 22.52 10.81
C GLU A 60 12.75 21.37 10.78
N SER A 61 13.94 21.62 10.22
CA SER A 61 15.01 20.63 10.17
C SER A 61 15.49 20.23 11.57
N ILE A 62 15.64 21.21 12.49
CA ILE A 62 16.02 20.93 13.88
C ILE A 62 14.92 20.15 14.61
N MET A 63 13.64 20.53 14.42
CA MET A 63 12.52 19.82 15.03
C MET A 63 12.46 18.37 14.57
N GLN A 64 12.64 18.12 13.28
CA GLN A 64 12.67 16.76 12.75
C GLN A 64 13.89 15.96 13.20
N ALA A 65 15.06 16.58 13.27
CA ALA A 65 16.25 15.93 13.81
C ALA A 65 16.04 15.49 15.27
N THR A 66 15.42 16.35 16.09
CA THR A 66 15.05 16.02 17.47
C THR A 66 14.03 14.87 17.54
N ALA A 67 13.00 14.91 16.68
CA ALA A 67 12.01 13.83 16.60
C ALA A 67 12.65 12.51 16.18
N SER A 68 13.55 12.53 15.19
CA SER A 68 14.29 11.35 14.74
C SER A 68 15.18 10.78 15.85
N ALA A 69 15.91 11.63 16.58
CA ALA A 69 16.72 11.21 17.71
C ALA A 69 15.88 10.58 18.84
N SER A 70 14.70 11.15 19.11
CA SER A 70 13.73 10.56 20.06
C SER A 70 13.30 9.17 19.61
N LYS A 71 12.97 8.99 18.32
CA LYS A 71 12.59 7.69 17.78
C LYS A 71 13.73 6.67 17.83
N VAL A 72 14.96 7.07 17.53
CA VAL A 72 16.14 6.19 17.70
C VAL A 72 16.29 5.74 19.15
N SER A 73 16.04 6.60 20.12
CA SER A 73 16.15 6.23 21.54
C SER A 73 15.09 5.21 21.98
N GLU A 74 13.92 5.14 21.35
CA GLU A 74 12.93 4.09 21.62
C GLU A 74 13.51 2.70 21.37
N TYR A 75 14.34 2.54 20.33
CA TYR A 75 15.02 1.26 20.03
C TYR A 75 16.00 0.81 21.11
N ASN A 76 16.60 1.77 21.82
CA ASN A 76 17.55 1.46 22.89
C ASN A 76 16.87 1.05 24.21
N TYR A 77 15.65 1.50 24.47
CA TYR A 77 14.97 1.34 25.75
C TYR A 77 13.74 0.44 25.71
N GLY A 78 13.06 0.33 24.57
CA GLY A 78 11.74 -0.30 24.48
C GLY A 78 11.68 -1.57 23.62
N GLY A 79 12.73 -1.87 22.89
CA GLY A 79 12.65 -2.87 21.83
C GLY A 79 11.93 -2.35 20.58
N VAL A 80 11.95 -3.14 19.53
CA VAL A 80 11.31 -2.80 18.24
C VAL A 80 9.99 -3.54 18.13
N GLU A 81 8.91 -2.80 17.99
CA GLU A 81 7.62 -3.39 17.61
C GLU A 81 7.65 -3.68 16.12
N ILE A 82 7.76 -4.96 15.77
CA ILE A 82 7.80 -5.43 14.39
C ILE A 82 6.36 -5.58 13.89
N GLU A 83 6.13 -5.23 12.62
CA GLU A 83 4.85 -5.47 11.95
C GLU A 83 4.46 -6.95 12.08
N PRO A 84 3.31 -7.29 12.68
CA PRO A 84 2.94 -8.68 12.95
C PRO A 84 2.61 -9.49 11.67
N PHE A 85 2.45 -8.81 10.53
CA PHE A 85 2.02 -9.43 9.28
C PHE A 85 3.17 -9.61 8.29
N ILE A 86 4.32 -10.10 8.76
CA ILE A 86 5.46 -10.45 7.90
C ILE A 86 5.28 -11.83 7.26
N ALA A 87 6.06 -12.08 6.21
CA ALA A 87 6.12 -13.40 5.59
C ALA A 87 6.84 -14.39 6.50
N GLU A 88 6.39 -15.64 6.48
CA GLU A 88 7.02 -16.78 7.15
C GLU A 88 7.22 -17.93 6.17
N ILE A 89 8.21 -18.76 6.42
CA ILE A 89 8.59 -19.87 5.56
C ILE A 89 8.40 -21.20 6.28
N ASP A 90 7.64 -22.07 5.64
CA ASP A 90 7.57 -23.46 6.00
C ASP A 90 8.84 -24.17 5.50
N LYS A 91 9.74 -24.48 6.44
CA LYS A 91 11.04 -25.07 6.13
C LYS A 91 10.94 -26.46 5.53
N GLU A 92 9.89 -27.21 5.86
CA GLU A 92 9.69 -28.55 5.34
C GLU A 92 9.31 -28.56 3.85
N LYS A 93 8.64 -27.51 3.40
CA LYS A 93 8.23 -27.34 2.00
C LYS A 93 9.22 -26.54 1.17
N CYS A 94 10.12 -25.80 1.81
CA CYS A 94 11.06 -24.92 1.11
C CYS A 94 12.17 -25.71 0.44
N VAL A 95 12.32 -25.56 -0.88
CA VAL A 95 13.36 -26.19 -1.70
C VAL A 95 14.50 -25.24 -2.06
N LEU A 96 14.58 -24.08 -1.43
CA LEU A 96 15.64 -23.07 -1.61
C LEU A 96 15.81 -22.58 -3.06
N CYS A 97 14.75 -22.56 -3.87
CA CYS A 97 14.82 -22.13 -5.28
C CYS A 97 15.19 -20.66 -5.49
N GLY A 98 15.08 -19.80 -4.47
CA GLY A 98 15.41 -18.38 -4.54
C GLY A 98 14.36 -17.45 -5.21
N ASP A 99 13.24 -17.97 -5.72
CA ASP A 99 12.22 -17.16 -6.40
C ASP A 99 11.63 -16.06 -5.51
N CYS A 100 11.46 -16.34 -4.23
CA CYS A 100 10.97 -15.36 -3.26
C CYS A 100 11.95 -14.20 -3.08
N ILE A 101 13.26 -14.46 -3.13
CA ILE A 101 14.34 -13.47 -2.96
C ILE A 101 14.35 -12.56 -4.18
N SER A 102 14.35 -13.13 -5.38
CA SER A 102 14.38 -12.35 -6.64
C SER A 102 13.15 -11.47 -6.83
N ARG A 103 12.01 -11.86 -6.26
CA ARG A 103 10.75 -11.12 -6.32
C ARG A 103 10.59 -10.07 -5.24
N CYS A 104 11.39 -10.14 -4.17
CA CYS A 104 11.27 -9.21 -3.05
C CYS A 104 11.81 -7.82 -3.42
N LYS A 105 10.91 -6.87 -3.66
CA LYS A 105 11.26 -5.47 -3.94
C LYS A 105 11.91 -4.79 -2.73
N TYR A 106 11.56 -5.22 -1.51
CA TYR A 106 12.09 -4.69 -0.26
C TYR A 106 13.41 -5.35 0.16
N LYS A 107 13.93 -6.30 -0.63
CA LYS A 107 15.19 -7.04 -0.36
C LYS A 107 15.24 -7.64 1.05
N SER A 108 14.08 -7.94 1.63
CA SER A 108 13.96 -8.47 2.99
C SER A 108 14.29 -9.95 3.12
N MET A 109 14.66 -10.63 2.03
CA MET A 109 14.90 -12.06 2.01
C MET A 109 16.30 -12.39 1.52
N SER A 110 16.97 -13.32 2.19
CA SER A 110 18.29 -13.83 1.84
C SER A 110 18.41 -15.31 2.19
N ILE A 111 19.40 -16.02 1.63
CA ILE A 111 19.75 -17.37 2.07
C ILE A 111 20.86 -17.23 3.12
N GLN A 112 20.63 -17.78 4.30
CA GLN A 112 21.60 -17.83 5.39
C GLN A 112 21.54 -19.22 6.02
N ASN A 113 22.70 -19.87 6.21
CA ASN A 113 22.81 -21.21 6.80
C ASN A 113 21.88 -22.26 6.17
N ASP A 114 21.83 -22.32 4.83
CA ASP A 114 20.95 -23.19 4.05
C ASP A 114 19.45 -23.04 4.36
N GLU A 115 19.03 -21.85 4.80
CA GLU A 115 17.64 -21.49 5.02
C GLU A 115 17.35 -20.14 4.41
N VAL A 116 16.08 -19.90 4.03
CA VAL A 116 15.66 -18.55 3.64
C VAL A 116 15.38 -17.75 4.91
N TYR A 117 16.20 -16.75 5.14
CA TYR A 117 16.03 -15.77 6.20
C TYR A 117 15.15 -14.61 5.71
N ILE A 118 14.23 -14.18 6.54
CA ILE A 118 13.41 -13.00 6.31
C ILE A 118 13.76 -11.95 7.37
N ASP A 119 14.24 -10.80 6.91
CA ASP A 119 14.46 -9.67 7.81
C ASP A 119 13.11 -9.06 8.22
N PRO A 120 12.72 -9.19 9.49
CA PRO A 120 11.43 -8.69 9.96
C PRO A 120 11.35 -7.16 9.97
N MET A 121 12.50 -6.46 9.95
CA MET A 121 12.57 -5.01 9.90
C MET A 121 12.28 -4.46 8.49
N ALA A 122 12.65 -5.23 7.46
CA ALA A 122 12.48 -4.86 6.06
C ALA A 122 11.23 -5.46 5.42
N CYS A 123 10.64 -6.50 6.02
CA CYS A 123 9.45 -7.15 5.45
C CYS A 123 8.18 -6.35 5.74
N THR A 124 7.52 -5.88 4.69
CA THR A 124 6.25 -5.11 4.78
C THR A 124 5.00 -5.98 4.66
N GLY A 125 5.13 -7.30 4.58
CA GLY A 125 3.98 -8.20 4.42
C GLY A 125 3.21 -8.07 3.10
N CYS A 126 3.78 -7.44 2.07
CA CYS A 126 3.11 -7.18 0.78
C CYS A 126 2.65 -8.45 0.03
N GLY A 127 3.19 -9.62 0.37
CA GLY A 127 2.78 -10.93 -0.14
C GLY A 127 3.22 -11.28 -1.56
N LYS A 128 4.11 -10.50 -2.19
CA LYS A 128 4.60 -10.80 -3.55
C LYS A 128 5.35 -12.14 -3.63
N CYS A 129 6.07 -12.49 -2.58
CA CYS A 129 6.79 -13.76 -2.47
C CYS A 129 5.87 -14.98 -2.48
N LEU A 130 4.61 -14.86 -1.98
CA LEU A 130 3.64 -15.96 -1.98
C LEU A 130 3.26 -16.38 -3.39
N VAL A 131 3.06 -15.40 -4.27
CA VAL A 131 2.64 -15.66 -5.67
C VAL A 131 3.73 -16.39 -6.44
N GLY A 132 5.00 -16.17 -6.10
CA GLY A 132 6.15 -16.80 -6.74
C GLY A 132 6.52 -18.17 -6.16
N CYS A 133 5.98 -18.57 -5.03
CA CYS A 133 6.35 -19.82 -4.38
C CYS A 133 5.57 -21.02 -4.94
N HIS A 134 6.15 -21.77 -5.87
CA HIS A 134 5.53 -22.95 -6.46
C HIS A 134 5.28 -24.06 -5.43
N GLN A 135 6.10 -24.14 -4.39
CA GLN A 135 5.95 -25.11 -3.29
C GLN A 135 4.92 -24.70 -2.24
N LYS A 136 4.37 -23.48 -2.36
CA LYS A 136 3.47 -22.88 -1.35
C LYS A 136 4.06 -22.89 0.07
N ALA A 137 5.39 -22.80 0.15
CA ALA A 137 6.14 -22.80 1.40
C ALA A 137 6.09 -21.45 2.13
N ILE A 138 5.50 -20.41 1.54
CA ILE A 138 5.45 -19.08 2.13
C ILE A 138 4.03 -18.71 2.49
N HIS A 139 3.84 -18.24 3.70
CA HIS A 139 2.60 -17.63 4.17
C HIS A 139 2.88 -16.29 4.85
N VAL A 140 1.88 -15.46 5.02
CA VAL A 140 1.97 -14.24 5.81
C VAL A 140 1.11 -14.42 7.05
N ASN A 141 1.69 -14.10 8.19
CA ASN A 141 1.00 -14.22 9.47
C ASN A 141 -0.36 -13.53 9.45
N GLY A 142 -1.30 -14.09 10.20
CA GLY A 142 -2.61 -13.50 10.39
C GLY A 142 -3.64 -13.82 9.29
N ASN A 143 -3.35 -14.76 8.38
CA ASN A 143 -4.31 -15.26 7.38
C ASN A 143 -5.01 -14.17 6.59
N ILE A 144 -4.20 -13.24 6.03
CA ILE A 144 -4.66 -11.96 5.46
C ILE A 144 -5.68 -12.16 4.33
N ASP A 145 -5.53 -13.21 3.50
CA ASP A 145 -6.45 -13.46 2.39
C ASP A 145 -7.86 -13.83 2.88
N GLU A 146 -7.93 -14.65 3.95
CA GLU A 146 -9.22 -14.96 4.59
C GLU A 146 -9.83 -13.72 5.28
N LYS A 147 -8.99 -12.88 5.90
CA LYS A 147 -9.46 -11.62 6.49
C LYS A 147 -10.04 -10.67 5.44
N ILE A 148 -9.38 -10.52 4.29
CA ILE A 148 -9.90 -9.69 3.20
C ILE A 148 -11.26 -10.25 2.74
N THR A 149 -11.35 -11.57 2.50
CA THR A 149 -12.61 -12.21 2.10
C THR A 149 -13.70 -12.04 3.16
N ALA A 150 -13.38 -12.23 4.43
CA ALA A 150 -14.32 -12.05 5.54
C ALA A 150 -14.79 -10.58 5.66
N THR A 151 -13.89 -9.63 5.43
CA THR A 151 -14.23 -8.20 5.42
C THR A 151 -15.18 -7.86 4.27
N ILE A 152 -14.89 -8.32 3.06
CA ILE A 152 -15.77 -8.17 1.90
C ILE A 152 -17.16 -8.74 2.23
N LYS A 153 -17.22 -9.97 2.73
CA LYS A 153 -18.47 -10.61 3.13
C LYS A 153 -19.23 -9.80 4.19
N GLY A 154 -18.52 -9.31 5.22
CA GLY A 154 -19.11 -8.52 6.30
C GLY A 154 -19.70 -7.21 5.80
N VAL A 155 -19.04 -6.54 4.85
CA VAL A 155 -19.55 -5.31 4.23
C VAL A 155 -20.79 -5.62 3.39
N LEU A 156 -20.70 -6.61 2.49
CA LEU A 156 -21.77 -6.95 1.56
C LEU A 156 -23.03 -7.50 2.26
N ASN A 157 -22.89 -8.18 3.38
CA ASN A 157 -24.03 -8.65 4.18
C ASN A 157 -24.95 -7.51 4.71
N ASN A 158 -24.43 -6.27 4.73
CA ASN A 158 -25.21 -5.11 5.16
C ASN A 158 -25.89 -4.38 3.99
N LYS A 159 -25.70 -4.84 2.74
CA LYS A 159 -26.33 -4.25 1.56
C LYS A 159 -27.84 -4.42 1.63
N LYS A 160 -28.57 -3.33 1.49
CA LYS A 160 -30.04 -3.34 1.41
C LYS A 160 -30.50 -3.50 -0.05
N GLU A 161 -31.72 -3.95 -0.22
CA GLU A 161 -32.31 -4.07 -1.54
C GLU A 161 -32.41 -2.69 -2.22
N GLY A 162 -31.88 -2.58 -3.46
CA GLY A 162 -31.82 -1.32 -4.21
C GLY A 162 -30.69 -0.37 -3.82
N GLU A 163 -29.83 -0.73 -2.86
CA GLU A 163 -28.66 0.06 -2.48
C GLU A 163 -27.45 -0.31 -3.34
N ARG A 164 -26.73 0.70 -3.87
CA ARG A 164 -25.44 0.45 -4.52
C ARG A 164 -24.35 0.27 -3.46
N MET A 165 -23.41 -0.63 -3.73
CA MET A 165 -22.27 -0.87 -2.85
C MET A 165 -20.98 -1.03 -3.65
N ILE A 166 -20.09 -0.06 -3.51
CA ILE A 166 -18.79 0.00 -4.17
C ILE A 166 -17.71 -0.23 -3.11
N LEU A 167 -16.90 -1.26 -3.30
CA LEU A 167 -15.80 -1.56 -2.41
C LEU A 167 -14.54 -0.83 -2.84
N VAL A 168 -13.92 -0.11 -1.93
CA VAL A 168 -12.71 0.70 -2.17
C VAL A 168 -11.57 0.16 -1.35
N PHE A 169 -10.56 -0.42 -2.00
CA PHE A 169 -9.36 -0.93 -1.35
C PHE A 169 -8.26 0.13 -1.36
N LEU A 170 -7.81 0.51 -0.18
CA LEU A 170 -6.73 1.49 0.01
C LEU A 170 -5.68 0.93 0.97
N ASP A 171 -4.42 1.19 0.65
CA ASP A 171 -3.29 0.98 1.57
C ASP A 171 -3.29 2.02 2.71
N ASN A 172 -2.25 2.03 3.54
CA ASN A 172 -2.13 3.01 4.63
C ASN A 172 -2.14 4.46 4.12
N ILE A 173 -1.49 4.74 3.00
CA ILE A 173 -1.39 6.09 2.44
C ILE A 173 -2.72 6.51 1.83
N GLY A 174 -3.32 5.65 1.04
CA GLY A 174 -4.64 5.89 0.46
C GLY A 174 -5.73 6.05 1.53
N TYR A 175 -5.68 5.26 2.60
CA TYR A 175 -6.60 5.38 3.72
C TYR A 175 -6.44 6.73 4.44
N THR A 176 -5.19 7.20 4.63
CA THR A 176 -4.95 8.54 5.18
C THR A 176 -5.49 9.66 4.28
N ALA A 177 -5.40 9.50 2.97
CA ALA A 177 -6.04 10.44 2.04
C ALA A 177 -7.57 10.45 2.21
N ALA A 178 -8.18 9.28 2.42
CA ALA A 178 -9.60 9.16 2.70
C ALA A 178 -10.00 9.82 4.05
N ASP A 179 -9.21 9.60 5.12
CA ASP A 179 -9.42 10.27 6.41
C ASP A 179 -9.36 11.79 6.28
N ASN A 180 -8.45 12.32 5.45
CA ASN A 180 -8.35 13.75 5.19
C ASN A 180 -9.60 14.34 4.50
N ILE A 181 -10.36 13.55 3.74
CA ILE A 181 -11.66 13.97 3.21
C ILE A 181 -12.59 14.35 4.37
N GLY A 182 -12.73 13.47 5.37
CA GLY A 182 -13.57 13.71 6.55
C GLY A 182 -13.07 14.86 7.42
N VAL A 183 -11.76 14.93 7.69
CA VAL A 183 -11.12 16.02 8.47
C VAL A 183 -11.41 17.40 7.86
N ASN A 184 -11.44 17.48 6.53
CA ASN A 184 -11.72 18.72 5.81
C ASN A 184 -13.22 18.93 5.50
N ARG A 185 -14.12 18.15 6.14
CA ARG A 185 -15.58 18.24 5.98
C ARG A 185 -16.04 18.10 4.52
N LEU A 186 -15.31 17.36 3.73
CA LEU A 186 -15.74 16.91 2.42
C LEU A 186 -16.44 15.55 2.57
N SER A 187 -17.18 15.14 1.55
CA SER A 187 -17.91 13.88 1.52
C SER A 187 -17.69 13.15 0.21
N TYR A 188 -18.01 11.88 0.22
CA TYR A 188 -18.14 11.02 -0.96
C TYR A 188 -19.47 10.25 -0.86
N PRO A 189 -19.97 9.60 -1.94
CA PRO A 189 -21.25 8.91 -1.96
C PRO A 189 -21.39 7.82 -0.88
N GLU A 190 -22.59 7.60 -0.39
CA GLU A 190 -22.91 6.57 0.63
C GLU A 190 -22.62 5.14 0.15
N SER A 191 -22.69 4.92 -1.17
CA SER A 191 -22.36 3.66 -1.84
C SER A 191 -20.91 3.22 -1.65
N ILE A 192 -20.00 4.13 -1.24
CA ILE A 192 -18.57 3.91 -1.12
C ILE A 192 -18.22 3.30 0.24
N HIS A 193 -17.67 2.09 0.24
CA HIS A 193 -17.21 1.39 1.43
C HIS A 193 -15.69 1.17 1.37
N ILE A 194 -14.95 1.91 2.21
CA ILE A 194 -13.49 1.87 2.21
C ILE A 194 -13.00 0.72 3.09
N ILE A 195 -12.22 -0.16 2.49
CA ILE A 195 -11.54 -1.28 3.13
C ILE A 195 -10.04 -0.99 3.14
N LYS A 196 -9.51 -0.79 4.35
CA LYS A 196 -8.08 -0.62 4.56
C LYS A 196 -7.38 -1.96 4.43
N VAL A 197 -6.34 -2.02 3.62
CA VAL A 197 -5.44 -3.18 3.47
C VAL A 197 -4.00 -2.78 3.76
N ILE A 198 -3.17 -3.74 4.17
CA ILE A 198 -1.75 -3.50 4.44
C ILE A 198 -1.04 -3.08 3.14
N SER A 199 -1.39 -3.75 2.05
CA SER A 199 -0.93 -3.43 0.71
C SER A 199 -2.02 -3.84 -0.27
N VAL A 200 -2.34 -2.98 -1.23
CA VAL A 200 -3.33 -3.31 -2.28
C VAL A 200 -2.86 -4.46 -3.17
N ASN A 201 -1.57 -4.77 -3.18
CA ASN A 201 -1.06 -5.96 -3.85
C ASN A 201 -1.64 -7.27 -3.26
N ARG A 202 -2.14 -7.24 -2.02
CA ARG A 202 -2.85 -8.37 -1.38
C ARG A 202 -4.25 -8.59 -1.92
N VAL A 203 -4.86 -7.59 -2.54
CA VAL A 203 -6.16 -7.72 -3.19
C VAL A 203 -5.98 -8.53 -4.47
N ARG A 204 -6.34 -9.81 -4.43
CA ARG A 204 -6.16 -10.78 -5.51
C ARG A 204 -7.37 -10.79 -6.45
N PRO A 205 -7.21 -11.31 -7.69
CA PRO A 205 -8.34 -11.50 -8.61
C PRO A 205 -9.54 -12.21 -7.97
N ASN A 206 -9.28 -13.24 -7.16
CA ASN A 206 -10.32 -13.98 -6.44
C ASN A 206 -11.12 -13.12 -5.46
N HIS A 207 -10.50 -12.14 -4.80
CA HIS A 207 -11.19 -11.23 -3.89
C HIS A 207 -12.13 -10.29 -4.67
N ILE A 208 -11.67 -9.79 -5.82
CA ILE A 208 -12.46 -8.91 -6.69
C ILE A 208 -13.65 -9.69 -7.27
N LYS A 209 -13.37 -10.88 -7.84
CA LYS A 209 -14.42 -11.75 -8.35
C LYS A 209 -15.42 -12.10 -7.26
N TYR A 210 -14.96 -12.51 -6.07
CA TYR A 210 -15.82 -12.79 -4.93
C TYR A 210 -16.70 -11.60 -4.57
N ALA A 211 -16.16 -10.38 -4.59
CA ALA A 211 -16.92 -9.17 -4.31
C ALA A 211 -18.05 -8.96 -5.32
N LEU A 212 -17.75 -9.03 -6.62
CA LEU A 212 -18.73 -8.85 -7.71
C LEU A 212 -19.79 -9.97 -7.68
N ASP A 213 -19.38 -11.23 -7.57
CA ASP A 213 -20.29 -12.39 -7.50
C ASP A 213 -21.25 -12.33 -6.28
N ASN A 214 -20.87 -11.63 -5.21
CA ASN A 214 -21.68 -11.52 -3.98
C ASN A 214 -22.36 -10.15 -3.82
N GLY A 215 -22.46 -9.39 -4.90
CA GLY A 215 -23.32 -8.20 -4.97
C GLY A 215 -22.63 -6.85 -4.79
N ALA A 216 -21.31 -6.78 -4.89
CA ALA A 216 -20.67 -5.48 -5.08
C ALA A 216 -20.95 -4.98 -6.50
N ASP A 217 -21.35 -3.72 -6.62
CA ASP A 217 -21.64 -3.12 -7.93
C ASP A 217 -20.36 -2.61 -8.61
N GLY A 218 -19.32 -2.34 -7.81
CA GLY A 218 -18.01 -1.93 -8.32
C GLY A 218 -16.88 -2.12 -7.32
N VAL A 219 -15.65 -2.15 -7.84
CA VAL A 219 -14.43 -2.26 -7.05
C VAL A 219 -13.45 -1.16 -7.46
N PHE A 220 -13.06 -0.33 -6.51
CA PHE A 220 -12.04 0.70 -6.70
C PHE A 220 -10.76 0.28 -5.97
N ILE A 221 -9.62 0.38 -6.64
CA ILE A 221 -8.30 0.10 -6.08
C ILE A 221 -7.47 1.37 -6.17
N GLY A 222 -7.09 1.91 -5.01
CA GLY A 222 -6.29 3.13 -4.95
C GLY A 222 -4.92 2.87 -4.34
N GLU A 223 -3.86 3.29 -5.03
CA GLU A 223 -2.49 3.12 -4.58
C GLU A 223 -1.66 4.37 -4.78
N PHE A 224 -0.69 4.54 -3.90
CA PHE A 224 0.26 5.64 -3.99
C PHE A 224 1.34 5.32 -5.03
N PRO A 225 1.59 6.19 -6.03
CA PRO A 225 2.56 5.92 -7.10
C PRO A 225 4.02 5.81 -6.66
N GLY A 226 4.36 6.35 -5.47
CA GLY A 226 5.69 6.19 -4.89
C GLY A 226 5.89 4.86 -4.14
N ASP A 227 4.87 3.99 -4.07
CA ASP A 227 5.05 2.64 -3.53
C ASP A 227 5.84 1.76 -4.50
N LEU A 228 6.76 0.96 -3.97
CA LEU A 228 7.59 0.04 -4.77
C LEU A 228 6.76 -1.01 -5.53
N MET A 229 5.51 -1.23 -5.14
CA MET A 229 4.61 -2.21 -5.75
C MET A 229 3.64 -1.61 -6.76
N TYR A 230 3.63 -0.28 -6.93
CA TYR A 230 2.67 0.44 -7.76
C TYR A 230 2.52 -0.15 -9.16
N ASP A 231 3.60 -0.27 -9.92
CA ASP A 231 3.58 -0.82 -11.29
C ASP A 231 3.08 -2.27 -11.35
N GLU A 232 3.29 -3.03 -10.29
CA GLU A 232 2.82 -4.42 -10.17
C GLU A 232 1.32 -4.48 -10.00
N VAL A 233 0.77 -3.60 -9.15
CA VAL A 233 -0.67 -3.52 -8.90
C VAL A 233 -1.38 -3.03 -10.15
N GLU A 234 -0.86 -2.02 -10.82
CA GLU A 234 -1.41 -1.50 -12.08
C GLU A 234 -1.49 -2.61 -13.15
N ARG A 235 -0.40 -3.34 -13.37
CA ARG A 235 -0.37 -4.48 -14.30
C ARG A 235 -1.34 -5.59 -13.92
N LYS A 236 -1.48 -5.85 -12.63
CA LYS A 236 -2.42 -6.86 -12.11
C LYS A 236 -3.87 -6.46 -12.37
N VAL A 237 -4.22 -5.20 -12.13
CA VAL A 237 -5.58 -4.71 -12.39
C VAL A 237 -5.90 -4.76 -13.88
N THR A 238 -4.95 -4.40 -14.74
CA THR A 238 -5.12 -4.51 -16.19
C THR A 238 -5.45 -5.96 -16.60
N ARG A 239 -4.68 -6.94 -16.13
CA ARG A 239 -4.95 -8.37 -16.40
C ARG A 239 -6.30 -8.85 -15.85
N ILE A 240 -6.73 -8.33 -14.70
CA ILE A 240 -8.04 -8.68 -14.16
C ILE A 240 -9.14 -8.18 -15.08
N LYS A 241 -9.03 -6.96 -15.60
CA LYS A 241 -9.99 -6.40 -16.55
C LYS A 241 -10.06 -7.22 -17.82
N GLU A 242 -8.91 -7.59 -18.40
CA GLU A 242 -8.84 -8.48 -19.57
C GLU A 242 -9.54 -9.82 -19.31
N THR A 243 -9.31 -10.42 -18.13
CA THR A 243 -9.97 -11.68 -17.75
C THR A 243 -11.50 -11.53 -17.59
N LEU A 244 -11.97 -10.40 -17.07
CA LEU A 244 -13.42 -10.13 -16.97
C LEU A 244 -14.06 -9.97 -18.35
N GLU A 245 -13.37 -9.30 -19.26
CA GLU A 245 -13.82 -9.19 -20.67
C GLU A 245 -13.94 -10.57 -21.33
N GLU A 246 -12.96 -11.47 -21.13
CA GLU A 246 -13.00 -12.85 -21.61
C GLU A 246 -14.17 -13.66 -21.03
N LEU A 247 -14.60 -13.35 -19.80
CA LEU A 247 -15.73 -14.00 -19.11
C LEU A 247 -17.09 -13.34 -19.42
N ASN A 248 -17.16 -12.36 -20.36
CA ASN A 248 -18.32 -11.52 -20.63
C ASN A 248 -18.84 -10.75 -19.39
N GLU A 249 -17.96 -10.47 -18.45
CA GLU A 249 -18.20 -9.59 -17.31
C GLU A 249 -17.83 -8.16 -17.67
N ASN A 250 -18.40 -7.16 -16.99
CA ASN A 250 -18.13 -5.77 -17.33
C ASN A 250 -16.84 -5.24 -16.64
N PRO A 251 -15.74 -5.01 -17.38
CA PRO A 251 -14.48 -4.51 -16.81
C PRO A 251 -14.59 -3.09 -16.26
N GLU A 252 -15.63 -2.35 -16.64
CA GLU A 252 -15.91 -1.00 -16.16
C GLU A 252 -16.32 -0.95 -14.68
N GLN A 253 -16.68 -2.11 -14.11
CA GLN A 253 -16.91 -2.27 -12.68
C GLN A 253 -15.62 -2.20 -11.83
N ILE A 254 -14.44 -2.18 -12.47
CA ILE A 254 -13.17 -2.06 -11.76
C ILE A 254 -12.47 -0.78 -12.17
N MET A 255 -12.11 0.02 -11.17
CA MET A 255 -11.27 1.21 -11.33
C MET A 255 -9.97 1.08 -10.54
N PHE A 256 -8.84 1.34 -11.21
CA PHE A 256 -7.54 1.58 -10.57
C PHE A 256 -7.20 3.06 -10.64
N SER A 257 -6.69 3.62 -9.56
CA SER A 257 -6.35 5.03 -9.53
C SER A 257 -5.16 5.35 -8.64
N LYS A 258 -4.42 6.37 -9.06
CA LYS A 258 -3.38 7.01 -8.24
C LYS A 258 -4.02 7.79 -7.10
N VAL A 259 -3.51 7.58 -5.88
CA VAL A 259 -3.96 8.27 -4.68
C VAL A 259 -2.78 8.97 -4.02
N TYR A 260 -2.95 10.26 -3.72
CA TYR A 260 -1.95 11.10 -3.06
C TYR A 260 -2.57 11.75 -1.83
N ILE A 261 -1.86 11.78 -0.72
CA ILE A 261 -2.36 12.41 0.51
C ILE A 261 -2.68 13.90 0.32
N PRO A 262 -1.80 14.71 -0.29
CA PRO A 262 -2.09 16.13 -0.48
C PRO A 262 -3.31 16.41 -1.37
N TYR A 263 -3.66 15.46 -2.23
CA TYR A 263 -4.74 15.58 -3.20
C TYR A 263 -6.00 14.79 -2.81
N PHE A 264 -6.32 14.77 -1.50
CA PHE A 264 -7.52 14.09 -0.98
C PHE A 264 -8.83 14.60 -1.62
N THR A 265 -8.89 15.86 -2.05
CA THR A 265 -10.01 16.41 -2.82
C THR A 265 -10.15 15.71 -4.17
N GLY A 266 -9.04 15.34 -4.79
CA GLY A 266 -9.02 14.55 -6.02
C GLY A 266 -9.52 13.13 -5.80
N LEU A 267 -9.22 12.52 -4.66
CA LEU A 267 -9.75 11.21 -4.30
C LEU A 267 -11.27 11.27 -4.14
N ALA A 268 -11.80 12.25 -3.37
CA ALA A 268 -13.25 12.41 -3.21
C ALA A 268 -13.97 12.56 -4.55
N ARG A 269 -13.39 13.34 -5.47
CA ARG A 269 -13.94 13.49 -6.84
C ARG A 269 -13.93 12.17 -7.60
N LYS A 270 -12.80 11.44 -7.61
CA LYS A 270 -12.70 10.15 -8.31
C LYS A 270 -13.68 9.11 -7.79
N LEU A 271 -13.90 9.07 -6.47
CA LEU A 271 -14.90 8.19 -5.87
C LEU A 271 -16.31 8.56 -6.33
N THR A 272 -16.62 9.85 -6.38
CA THR A 272 -17.91 10.35 -6.86
C THR A 272 -18.11 10.08 -8.36
N ASP A 273 -17.08 10.28 -9.17
CA ASP A 273 -17.14 10.02 -10.60
C ASP A 273 -17.30 8.53 -10.90
N PHE A 274 -16.65 7.68 -10.09
CA PHE A 274 -16.78 6.23 -10.22
C PHE A 274 -18.17 5.74 -9.80
N ASP A 275 -18.75 6.28 -8.74
CA ASP A 275 -20.12 5.98 -8.32
C ASP A 275 -21.14 6.31 -9.43
N LYS A 276 -21.02 7.50 -10.06
CA LYS A 276 -21.86 7.87 -11.20
C LYS A 276 -21.71 6.93 -12.38
N LYS A 277 -20.46 6.53 -12.66
CA LYS A 277 -20.20 5.56 -13.74
C LYS A 277 -20.88 4.22 -13.47
N ILE A 278 -20.81 3.71 -12.24
CA ILE A 278 -21.50 2.47 -11.85
C ILE A 278 -23.02 2.63 -11.95
N GLU A 279 -23.55 3.81 -11.59
CA GLU A 279 -24.98 4.11 -11.77
C GLU A 279 -25.43 4.04 -13.23
N GLU A 280 -24.62 4.59 -14.15
CA GLU A 280 -24.90 4.58 -15.59
C GLU A 280 -24.84 3.17 -16.19
N LEU A 281 -24.09 2.25 -15.59
CA LEU A 281 -24.03 0.85 -16.03
C LEU A 281 -25.34 0.06 -15.75
N ASN A 282 -26.27 0.61 -14.98
CA ASN A 282 -27.57 -0.01 -14.62
C ASN A 282 -27.43 -1.45 -14.10
N LEU A 283 -26.44 -1.69 -13.25
CA LEU A 283 -26.14 -3.00 -12.65
C LEU A 283 -26.96 -3.24 -11.40
#